data_ce7d449777d50f076b020ed448e1f438
#
_entry.id   ce7d449777d50f076b020ed448e1f438
#
_cell.length_a   1.000
_cell.length_b   1.000
_cell.length_c   1.000
_cell.angle_alpha   90.00
_cell.angle_beta   90.00
_cell.angle_gamma   90.00
#
_symmetry.space_group_name_H-M   'P 1'
#
loop_
_entity.id
_entity.type
_entity.pdbx_description
1 polymer ?
#
loop_
_entity_poly.entity_id
_entity_poly.type
_entity_poly.pdbx_seq_one_letter_code
_entity_poly.pdbx_strand_id
1 'polypeptide(L)'
;MHQVHDMNDASQVGEARRRSVLMAGRLEFDEDTCGRLALVVTELGTNLVRHAGNGRLLVAARAGAAGESVEVLAVDSGPGMDLEHCLRDGVTSSTTAGTGLGAVRRLSDEFAAFSTAPGGTVVLARIASRRAVARARPQPAERFAYGAISVPAVGEIQCGDDWAIVQRDGRASVLVVDGLGHGPDAETAAQACLQAFSSAPCDAPCDVLARAHAQMRATRGAAAAVARLDADAREVTFCGAGNIAARLTSGLGDRSFLCQHGTLGLQVGRLQDVAVPWPEHALFVMHSDGLGGRWDLRKTPGLLQCDPAIIAAWLIRDHIGGRDDATVIVVRASAGSHA
;
A
#
# COMPACT_ATOMS: atom_id res chain seq x y z
N MET A 1 8.59 -0.64 -1.48
CA MET A 1 8.30 -0.44 -2.93
C MET A 1 7.74 -1.73 -3.54
N HIS A 2 6.77 -1.61 -4.48
CA HIS A 2 6.21 -2.73 -5.25
C HIS A 2 6.96 -2.92 -6.57
N GLN A 3 7.25 -4.18 -6.91
CA GLN A 3 7.64 -4.54 -8.27
C GLN A 3 6.39 -4.57 -9.14
N VAL A 4 6.41 -3.82 -10.24
CA VAL A 4 5.30 -3.74 -11.20
C VAL A 4 5.59 -4.69 -12.35
N HIS A 5 4.61 -5.54 -12.67
CA HIS A 5 4.68 -6.45 -13.82
C HIS A 5 3.43 -6.25 -14.68
N ASP A 6 3.62 -5.73 -15.90
CA ASP A 6 2.53 -5.68 -16.87
C ASP A 6 2.19 -7.10 -17.35
N MET A 7 0.91 -7.39 -17.52
CA MET A 7 0.40 -8.72 -17.87
C MET A 7 -0.23 -8.70 -19.28
N ASN A 8 0.61 -8.55 -20.30
CA ASN A 8 0.16 -8.50 -21.70
C ASN A 8 0.23 -9.87 -22.39
N ASP A 9 1.08 -10.76 -21.90
CA ASP A 9 1.26 -12.11 -22.46
C ASP A 9 1.75 -13.14 -21.40
N ALA A 10 1.74 -14.43 -21.80
CA ALA A 10 2.12 -15.53 -20.91
C ALA A 10 3.59 -15.53 -20.48
N SER A 11 4.49 -14.89 -21.23
CA SER A 11 5.92 -14.84 -20.87
C SER A 11 6.15 -13.94 -19.66
N GLN A 12 5.37 -12.84 -19.55
CA GLN A 12 5.39 -11.92 -18.42
C GLN A 12 4.88 -12.57 -17.13
N VAL A 13 3.91 -13.48 -17.23
CA VAL A 13 3.48 -14.30 -16.08
C VAL A 13 4.65 -15.15 -15.56
N GLY A 14 5.40 -15.80 -16.46
CA GLY A 14 6.59 -16.57 -16.11
C GLY A 14 7.67 -15.73 -15.44
N GLU A 15 7.90 -14.50 -15.92
CA GLU A 15 8.85 -13.57 -15.32
C GLU A 15 8.42 -13.09 -13.94
N ALA A 16 7.17 -12.66 -13.79
CA ALA A 16 6.62 -12.26 -12.49
C ALA A 16 6.74 -13.38 -11.46
N ARG A 17 6.42 -14.63 -11.85
CA ARG A 17 6.59 -15.80 -10.99
C ARG A 17 8.03 -15.97 -10.53
N ARG A 18 9.02 -15.92 -11.46
CA ARG A 18 10.44 -16.08 -11.11
C ARG A 18 10.90 -15.01 -10.13
N ARG A 19 10.55 -13.73 -10.39
CA ARG A 19 10.93 -12.60 -9.51
C ARG A 19 10.30 -12.69 -8.14
N SER A 20 9.02 -13.09 -8.06
CA SER A 20 8.33 -13.29 -6.78
C SER A 20 8.96 -14.41 -5.95
N VAL A 21 9.33 -15.53 -6.57
CA VAL A 21 10.02 -16.63 -5.88
C VAL A 21 11.42 -16.20 -5.41
N LEU A 22 12.16 -15.42 -6.21
CA LEU A 22 13.45 -14.84 -5.79
C LEU A 22 13.28 -13.89 -4.59
N MET A 23 12.22 -13.08 -4.57
CA MET A 23 11.89 -12.23 -3.42
C MET A 23 11.62 -13.08 -2.17
N ALA A 24 10.79 -14.12 -2.28
CA ALA A 24 10.51 -15.05 -1.18
C ALA A 24 11.77 -15.76 -0.67
N GLY A 25 12.69 -16.14 -1.57
CA GLY A 25 13.97 -16.72 -1.21
C GLY A 25 14.86 -15.77 -0.39
N ARG A 26 14.84 -14.46 -0.68
CA ARG A 26 15.55 -13.44 0.12
C ARG A 26 14.94 -13.25 1.52
N LEU A 27 13.65 -13.56 1.66
CA LEU A 27 12.92 -13.57 2.93
C LEU A 27 13.02 -14.93 3.65
N GLU A 28 13.88 -15.82 3.19
CA GLU A 28 14.11 -17.16 3.75
C GLU A 28 12.83 -18.02 3.87
N PHE A 29 11.91 -17.89 2.92
CA PHE A 29 10.70 -18.71 2.86
C PHE A 29 11.07 -20.15 2.52
N ASP A 30 10.34 -21.11 3.13
CA ASP A 30 10.49 -22.51 2.80
C ASP A 30 9.95 -22.84 1.40
N GLU A 31 10.32 -24.02 0.89
CA GLU A 31 9.98 -24.48 -0.46
C GLU A 31 8.47 -24.57 -0.69
N ASP A 32 7.71 -25.01 0.30
CA ASP A 32 6.24 -25.08 0.20
C ASP A 32 5.61 -23.69 0.10
N THR A 33 6.08 -22.73 0.91
CA THR A 33 5.62 -21.33 0.85
C THR A 33 5.99 -20.68 -0.49
N CYS A 34 7.21 -20.92 -1.00
CA CYS A 34 7.62 -20.48 -2.34
C CYS A 34 6.75 -21.12 -3.43
N GLY A 35 6.40 -22.40 -3.28
CA GLY A 35 5.49 -23.09 -4.19
C GLY A 35 4.08 -22.49 -4.21
N ARG A 36 3.51 -22.21 -3.03
CA ARG A 36 2.20 -21.52 -2.90
C ARG A 36 2.22 -20.14 -3.59
N LEU A 37 3.26 -19.34 -3.34
CA LEU A 37 3.44 -18.03 -3.97
C LEU A 37 3.52 -18.16 -5.50
N ALA A 38 4.30 -19.10 -6.01
CA ALA A 38 4.45 -19.33 -7.44
C ALA A 38 3.11 -19.67 -8.12
N LEU A 39 2.27 -20.49 -7.46
CA LEU A 39 0.94 -20.82 -7.95
C LEU A 39 0.02 -19.60 -7.95
N VAL A 40 -0.02 -18.83 -6.86
CA VAL A 40 -0.85 -17.60 -6.74
C VAL A 40 -0.48 -16.60 -7.83
N VAL A 41 0.81 -16.31 -8.03
CA VAL A 41 1.27 -15.38 -9.08
C VAL A 41 0.91 -15.89 -10.47
N THR A 42 1.04 -17.20 -10.72
CA THR A 42 0.69 -17.79 -12.02
C THR A 42 -0.81 -17.67 -12.28
N GLU A 43 -1.66 -17.99 -11.31
CA GLU A 43 -3.11 -17.92 -11.47
C GLU A 43 -3.59 -16.48 -11.68
N LEU A 44 -3.13 -15.55 -10.84
CA LEU A 44 -3.51 -14.14 -10.95
C LEU A 44 -3.01 -13.53 -12.26
N GLY A 45 -1.75 -13.78 -12.63
CA GLY A 45 -1.19 -13.29 -13.89
C GLY A 45 -1.90 -13.87 -15.12
N THR A 46 -2.22 -15.15 -15.09
CA THR A 46 -2.96 -15.81 -16.18
C THR A 46 -4.38 -15.24 -16.32
N ASN A 47 -5.05 -14.94 -15.20
CA ASN A 47 -6.36 -14.31 -15.22
C ASN A 47 -6.31 -12.92 -15.85
N LEU A 48 -5.30 -12.11 -15.51
CA LEU A 48 -5.11 -10.79 -16.12
C LEU A 48 -4.90 -10.88 -17.63
N VAL A 49 -4.02 -11.77 -18.10
CA VAL A 49 -3.76 -11.97 -19.54
C VAL A 49 -5.01 -12.42 -20.28
N ARG A 50 -5.81 -13.35 -19.70
CA ARG A 50 -6.95 -13.95 -20.40
C ARG A 50 -8.21 -13.09 -20.38
N HIS A 51 -8.44 -12.35 -19.30
CA HIS A 51 -9.75 -11.75 -19.05
C HIS A 51 -9.75 -10.23 -18.97
N ALA A 52 -8.60 -9.61 -18.69
CA ALA A 52 -8.52 -8.18 -18.46
C ALA A 52 -8.03 -7.36 -19.67
N GLY A 53 -7.32 -7.99 -20.59
CA GLY A 53 -6.73 -7.34 -21.78
C GLY A 53 -5.52 -6.46 -21.47
N ASN A 54 -5.54 -5.73 -20.36
CA ASN A 54 -4.42 -4.96 -19.81
C ASN A 54 -4.51 -4.98 -18.29
N GLY A 55 -3.61 -5.68 -17.64
CA GLY A 55 -3.57 -5.77 -16.18
C GLY A 55 -2.15 -5.71 -15.66
N ARG A 56 -2.00 -5.48 -14.38
CA ARG A 56 -0.71 -5.42 -13.67
C ARG A 56 -0.71 -6.27 -12.42
N LEU A 57 0.40 -6.98 -12.18
CA LEU A 57 0.71 -7.52 -10.87
C LEU A 57 1.65 -6.55 -10.14
N LEU A 58 1.27 -6.19 -8.92
CA LEU A 58 2.11 -5.46 -8.00
C LEU A 58 2.56 -6.43 -6.91
N VAL A 59 3.86 -6.62 -6.73
CA VAL A 59 4.41 -7.60 -5.78
C VAL A 59 5.37 -6.92 -4.84
N ALA A 60 5.18 -7.08 -3.53
CA ALA A 60 6.04 -6.50 -2.52
C ALA A 60 6.27 -7.42 -1.33
N ALA A 61 7.45 -7.34 -0.73
CA ALA A 61 7.70 -7.85 0.60
C ALA A 61 7.02 -6.95 1.64
N ARG A 62 6.39 -7.56 2.63
CA ARG A 62 5.71 -6.88 3.74
C ARG A 62 6.21 -7.42 5.06
N ALA A 63 6.56 -6.52 5.98
CA ALA A 63 6.77 -6.88 7.37
C ALA A 63 5.53 -6.50 8.18
N GLY A 64 5.04 -7.41 8.99
CA GLY A 64 3.88 -7.20 9.84
C GLY A 64 4.04 -7.87 11.21
N ALA A 65 3.05 -7.74 12.08
CA ALA A 65 3.07 -8.35 13.40
C ALA A 65 3.20 -9.87 13.37
N ALA A 66 2.63 -10.51 12.33
CA ALA A 66 2.72 -11.95 12.10
C ALA A 66 4.05 -12.39 11.44
N GLY A 67 4.96 -11.46 11.16
CA GLY A 67 6.23 -11.70 10.46
C GLY A 67 6.22 -11.23 9.01
N GLU A 68 7.15 -11.76 8.22
CA GLU A 68 7.29 -11.38 6.82
C GLU A 68 6.30 -12.12 5.92
N SER A 69 5.77 -11.41 4.95
CA SER A 69 4.88 -11.94 3.90
C SER A 69 5.22 -11.33 2.54
N VAL A 70 4.77 -11.99 1.48
CA VAL A 70 4.75 -11.40 0.13
C VAL A 70 3.31 -11.06 -0.20
N GLU A 71 3.08 -9.80 -0.52
CA GLU A 71 1.82 -9.27 -1.00
C GLU A 71 1.81 -9.28 -2.53
N VAL A 72 0.74 -9.82 -3.10
CA VAL A 72 0.48 -9.84 -4.54
C VAL A 72 -0.87 -9.17 -4.78
N LEU A 73 -0.87 -8.09 -5.55
CA LEU A 73 -2.07 -7.39 -5.99
C LEU A 73 -2.22 -7.57 -7.50
N ALA A 74 -3.30 -8.18 -7.94
CA ALA A 74 -3.68 -8.21 -9.34
C ALA A 74 -4.69 -7.10 -9.61
N VAL A 75 -4.38 -6.22 -10.57
CA VAL A 75 -5.12 -4.98 -10.81
C VAL A 75 -5.45 -4.84 -12.28
N ASP A 76 -6.72 -4.65 -12.61
CA ASP A 76 -7.18 -4.44 -13.98
C ASP A 76 -8.33 -3.43 -14.08
N SER A 77 -8.54 -2.93 -15.30
CA SER A 77 -9.65 -2.09 -15.71
C SER A 77 -10.55 -2.81 -16.73
N GLY A 78 -10.62 -4.13 -16.65
CA GLY A 78 -11.42 -4.99 -17.53
C GLY A 78 -12.93 -4.88 -17.26
N PRO A 79 -13.71 -5.85 -17.75
CA PRO A 79 -15.17 -5.82 -17.64
C PRO A 79 -15.67 -6.02 -16.20
N GLY A 80 -14.79 -6.39 -15.27
CA GLY A 80 -15.17 -6.85 -13.94
C GLY A 80 -15.68 -8.28 -13.94
N MET A 81 -16.01 -8.80 -12.75
CA MET A 81 -16.50 -10.17 -12.59
C MET A 81 -17.50 -10.30 -11.44
N ASP A 82 -18.32 -11.34 -11.48
CA ASP A 82 -19.11 -11.80 -10.35
C ASP A 82 -18.19 -12.59 -9.39
N LEU A 83 -17.73 -11.92 -8.33
CA LEU A 83 -16.81 -12.50 -7.36
C LEU A 83 -17.43 -13.69 -6.62
N GLU A 84 -18.73 -13.65 -6.30
CA GLU A 84 -19.40 -14.74 -5.61
C GLU A 84 -19.38 -16.01 -6.45
N HIS A 85 -19.66 -15.88 -7.74
CA HIS A 85 -19.59 -16.97 -8.69
C HIS A 85 -18.15 -17.49 -8.87
N CYS A 86 -17.19 -16.61 -9.09
CA CYS A 86 -15.78 -16.97 -9.35
C CYS A 86 -15.04 -17.56 -8.14
N LEU A 87 -15.52 -17.32 -6.92
CA LEU A 87 -14.96 -17.86 -5.68
C LEU A 87 -15.50 -19.24 -5.31
N ARG A 88 -16.53 -19.73 -5.99
CA ARG A 88 -17.04 -21.10 -5.79
C ARG A 88 -16.04 -22.12 -6.37
N ASP A 89 -15.84 -23.21 -5.63
CA ASP A 89 -14.95 -24.29 -6.09
C ASP A 89 -15.46 -24.94 -7.38
N GLY A 90 -14.51 -25.18 -8.32
CA GLY A 90 -14.80 -25.87 -9.58
C GLY A 90 -15.35 -24.98 -10.69
N VAL A 91 -15.57 -23.69 -10.46
CA VAL A 91 -15.93 -22.75 -11.53
C VAL A 91 -14.66 -22.25 -12.20
N THR A 92 -14.36 -22.83 -13.36
CA THR A 92 -13.31 -22.33 -14.25
C THR A 92 -13.91 -22.02 -15.60
N SER A 93 -13.59 -20.88 -16.16
CA SER A 93 -13.95 -20.54 -17.56
C SER A 93 -13.10 -21.28 -18.59
N SER A 94 -12.22 -22.20 -18.15
CA SER A 94 -11.32 -22.99 -19.02
C SER A 94 -11.25 -24.44 -18.61
N THR A 95 -10.91 -25.32 -19.58
CA THR A 95 -10.82 -26.78 -19.50
C THR A 95 -9.75 -27.33 -18.53
N THR A 96 -9.04 -26.50 -17.77
CA THR A 96 -8.07 -26.91 -16.77
C THR A 96 -8.74 -27.03 -15.40
N ALA A 97 -8.82 -28.26 -14.91
CA ALA A 97 -9.48 -28.60 -13.66
C ALA A 97 -8.82 -27.92 -12.45
N GLY A 98 -9.61 -27.17 -11.67
CA GLY A 98 -9.30 -26.88 -10.26
C GLY A 98 -8.49 -25.64 -9.95
N THR A 99 -8.11 -24.86 -10.93
CA THR A 99 -7.34 -23.62 -10.76
C THR A 99 -8.23 -22.42 -11.07
N GLY A 100 -8.25 -21.45 -10.23
CA GLY A 100 -9.06 -20.23 -10.36
C GLY A 100 -8.95 -19.40 -9.10
N LEU A 101 -9.77 -18.37 -9.00
CA LEU A 101 -9.76 -17.44 -7.88
C LEU A 101 -10.01 -18.14 -6.52
N GLY A 102 -10.81 -19.23 -6.51
CA GLY A 102 -10.99 -20.10 -5.35
C GLY A 102 -9.69 -20.78 -4.89
N ALA A 103 -8.84 -21.21 -5.83
CA ALA A 103 -7.53 -21.77 -5.50
C ALA A 103 -6.59 -20.69 -4.93
N VAL A 104 -6.57 -19.49 -5.50
CA VAL A 104 -5.80 -18.35 -4.96
C VAL A 104 -6.20 -18.10 -3.51
N ARG A 105 -7.49 -18.04 -3.21
CA ARG A 105 -8.02 -17.85 -1.84
C ARG A 105 -7.53 -18.94 -0.87
N ARG A 106 -7.53 -20.21 -1.27
CA ARG A 106 -7.06 -21.32 -0.42
C ARG A 106 -5.55 -21.34 -0.19
N LEU A 107 -4.77 -20.85 -1.17
CA LEU A 107 -3.32 -20.83 -1.09
C LEU A 107 -2.78 -19.59 -0.34
N SER A 108 -3.62 -18.58 -0.13
CA SER A 108 -3.25 -17.33 0.53
C SER A 108 -3.57 -17.39 2.03
N ASP A 109 -2.72 -16.77 2.84
CA ASP A 109 -2.98 -16.60 4.27
C ASP A 109 -3.97 -15.45 4.52
N GLU A 110 -3.91 -14.42 3.67
CA GLU A 110 -4.92 -13.36 3.59
C GLU A 110 -5.35 -13.18 2.14
N PHE A 111 -6.65 -13.02 1.93
CA PHE A 111 -7.24 -12.82 0.62
C PHE A 111 -8.38 -11.81 0.69
N ALA A 112 -8.36 -10.86 -0.23
CA ALA A 112 -9.47 -9.95 -0.47
C ALA A 112 -9.62 -9.69 -1.98
N ALA A 113 -10.83 -9.39 -2.42
CA ALA A 113 -11.10 -9.04 -3.80
C ALA A 113 -12.22 -8.01 -3.87
N PHE A 114 -12.13 -7.14 -4.87
CA PHE A 114 -13.17 -6.18 -5.20
C PHE A 114 -13.29 -6.07 -6.72
N SER A 115 -14.52 -6.08 -7.21
CA SER A 115 -14.82 -5.97 -8.63
C SER A 115 -16.10 -5.17 -8.87
N THR A 116 -16.12 -4.39 -9.92
CA THR A 116 -17.31 -3.70 -10.39
C THR A 116 -17.49 -3.93 -11.88
N ALA A 117 -18.71 -4.05 -12.34
CA ALA A 117 -19.05 -4.19 -13.76
C ALA A 117 -19.83 -2.95 -14.25
N PRO A 118 -19.34 -2.21 -15.27
CA PRO A 118 -17.97 -2.21 -15.80
C PRO A 118 -17.05 -1.43 -14.85
N GLY A 119 -15.80 -1.84 -14.66
CA GLY A 119 -14.88 -1.06 -13.82
C GLY A 119 -13.64 -1.81 -13.38
N GLY A 120 -13.54 -3.10 -13.73
CA GLY A 120 -12.35 -3.91 -13.47
C GLY A 120 -12.35 -4.58 -12.11
N THR A 121 -11.20 -5.17 -11.78
CA THR A 121 -11.02 -5.98 -10.58
C THR A 121 -9.69 -5.67 -9.90
N VAL A 122 -9.71 -5.74 -8.57
CA VAL A 122 -8.50 -5.80 -7.74
C VAL A 122 -8.59 -7.03 -6.86
N VAL A 123 -7.56 -7.88 -6.89
CA VAL A 123 -7.41 -9.05 -6.03
C VAL A 123 -6.14 -8.92 -5.21
N LEU A 124 -6.27 -9.07 -3.91
CA LEU A 124 -5.19 -9.12 -2.94
C LEU A 124 -4.96 -10.56 -2.49
N ALA A 125 -3.71 -10.99 -2.48
CA ALA A 125 -3.27 -12.23 -1.86
C ALA A 125 -1.99 -11.96 -1.06
N ARG A 126 -1.94 -12.38 0.22
CA ARG A 126 -0.73 -12.34 1.03
C ARG A 126 -0.33 -13.75 1.42
N ILE A 127 0.93 -14.05 1.25
CA ILE A 127 1.54 -15.35 1.56
C ILE A 127 2.60 -15.12 2.63
N ALA A 128 2.35 -15.60 3.84
CA ALA A 128 3.22 -15.45 4.99
C ALA A 128 4.19 -16.62 5.12
N SER A 129 5.38 -16.37 5.65
CA SER A 129 6.31 -17.41 6.02
C SER A 129 5.73 -18.26 7.16
N ARG A 130 5.62 -19.58 6.98
CA ARG A 130 5.18 -20.49 8.04
C ARG A 130 6.07 -20.42 9.28
N ARG A 131 7.37 -20.17 9.11
CA ARG A 131 8.32 -19.99 10.22
C ARG A 131 8.06 -18.70 10.99
N ALA A 132 7.66 -17.62 10.28
CA ALA A 132 7.31 -16.35 10.90
C ALA A 132 6.01 -16.50 11.72
N VAL A 133 4.98 -17.12 11.15
CA VAL A 133 3.71 -17.39 11.83
C VAL A 133 3.91 -18.27 13.08
N ALA A 134 4.74 -19.31 12.98
CA ALA A 134 5.05 -20.19 14.12
C ALA A 134 5.85 -19.50 15.25
N ARG A 135 6.58 -18.44 14.95
CA ARG A 135 7.37 -17.64 15.91
C ARG A 135 6.65 -16.40 16.41
N ALA A 136 5.54 -16.04 15.78
CA ALA A 136 4.76 -14.87 16.16
C ALA A 136 4.29 -15.03 17.61
N ARG A 137 4.69 -14.09 18.48
CA ARG A 137 4.12 -14.00 19.82
C ARG A 137 2.74 -13.38 19.70
N PRO A 138 1.78 -13.76 20.57
CA PRO A 138 0.53 -13.06 20.66
C PRO A 138 0.81 -11.55 20.84
N GLN A 139 0.52 -10.77 19.83
CA GLN A 139 0.63 -9.32 19.91
C GLN A 139 -0.78 -8.76 20.20
N PRO A 140 -0.89 -7.63 20.89
CA PRO A 140 -2.15 -6.93 20.99
C PRO A 140 -2.74 -6.75 19.59
N ALA A 141 -4.04 -6.94 19.44
CA ALA A 141 -4.73 -6.74 18.17
C ALA A 141 -4.36 -5.37 17.58
N GLU A 142 -3.89 -5.35 16.35
CA GLU A 142 -3.56 -4.10 15.67
C GLU A 142 -4.83 -3.24 15.60
N ARG A 143 -4.73 -2.01 16.13
CA ARG A 143 -5.85 -1.06 16.16
C ARG A 143 -6.09 -0.38 14.82
N PHE A 144 -5.19 -0.60 13.87
CA PHE A 144 -5.27 -0.03 12.53
C PHE A 144 -4.95 -1.08 11.47
N ALA A 145 -5.88 -1.24 10.52
CA ALA A 145 -5.61 -1.92 9.27
C ALA A 145 -5.08 -0.90 8.25
N TYR A 146 -4.10 -1.29 7.46
CA TYR A 146 -3.54 -0.41 6.43
C TYR A 146 -3.16 -1.15 5.16
N GLY A 147 -3.17 -0.41 4.07
CA GLY A 147 -2.61 -0.83 2.78
C GLY A 147 -1.79 0.31 2.21
N ALA A 148 -0.60 0.01 1.71
CA ALA A 148 0.28 1.00 1.13
C ALA A 148 0.91 0.47 -0.14
N ILE A 149 0.95 1.31 -1.17
CA ILE A 149 1.56 0.99 -2.46
C ILE A 149 2.52 2.12 -2.80
N SER A 150 3.74 1.74 -3.18
CA SER A 150 4.74 2.63 -3.73
C SER A 150 5.26 2.01 -5.01
N VAL A 151 5.18 2.74 -6.12
CA VAL A 151 5.61 2.31 -7.45
C VAL A 151 6.50 3.38 -8.08
N PRO A 152 7.59 2.97 -8.75
CA PRO A 152 8.49 3.92 -9.40
C PRO A 152 7.86 4.53 -10.66
N ALA A 153 8.40 5.65 -11.09
CA ALA A 153 8.11 6.25 -12.38
C ALA A 153 8.37 5.26 -13.53
N VAL A 154 7.66 5.45 -14.64
CA VAL A 154 7.80 4.53 -15.79
C VAL A 154 9.23 4.56 -16.32
N GLY A 155 9.86 3.38 -16.36
CA GLY A 155 11.25 3.20 -16.79
C GLY A 155 12.29 3.24 -15.68
N GLU A 156 11.90 3.60 -14.45
CA GLU A 156 12.78 3.60 -13.29
C GLU A 156 12.73 2.26 -12.55
N ILE A 157 13.86 1.91 -11.91
CA ILE A 157 13.99 0.72 -11.06
C ILE A 157 13.91 1.11 -9.58
N GLN A 158 14.34 2.32 -9.27
CA GLN A 158 14.35 2.91 -7.93
C GLN A 158 13.21 3.91 -7.80
N CYS A 159 12.61 3.97 -6.61
CA CYS A 159 11.52 4.88 -6.30
C CYS A 159 12.06 5.96 -5.35
N GLY A 160 11.90 7.21 -5.72
CA GLY A 160 12.19 8.35 -4.87
C GLY A 160 11.17 8.56 -3.76
N ASP A 161 10.01 7.93 -3.89
CA ASP A 161 8.99 7.91 -2.86
C ASP A 161 9.20 6.75 -1.88
N ASP A 162 8.83 6.96 -0.63
CA ASP A 162 8.72 5.88 0.35
C ASP A 162 7.70 6.21 1.45
N TRP A 163 7.42 5.22 2.31
CA TRP A 163 6.48 5.36 3.40
C TRP A 163 6.91 4.48 4.59
N ALA A 164 6.41 4.82 5.76
CA ALA A 164 6.53 3.99 6.96
C ALA A 164 5.27 4.08 7.82
N ILE A 165 5.00 3.02 8.56
CA ILE A 165 4.00 2.98 9.61
C ILE A 165 4.56 2.26 10.83
N VAL A 166 4.33 2.81 12.01
CA VAL A 166 4.64 2.18 13.30
C VAL A 166 3.38 2.20 14.15
N GLN A 167 2.96 1.05 14.62
CA GLN A 167 1.82 0.91 15.53
C GLN A 167 2.30 0.55 16.93
N ARG A 168 1.87 1.29 17.92
CA ARG A 168 2.17 1.05 19.34
C ARG A 168 1.08 1.66 20.24
N ASP A 169 0.69 0.92 21.27
CA ASP A 169 -0.18 1.42 22.36
C ASP A 169 -1.47 2.12 21.88
N GLY A 170 -2.18 1.49 20.93
CA GLY A 170 -3.40 2.03 20.37
C GLY A 170 -3.22 3.21 19.41
N ARG A 171 -1.98 3.56 19.07
CA ARG A 171 -1.63 4.64 18.15
C ARG A 171 -0.89 4.10 16.92
N ALA A 172 -0.98 4.84 15.82
CA ALA A 172 -0.13 4.63 14.66
C ALA A 172 0.52 5.94 14.25
N SER A 173 1.81 5.89 13.91
CA SER A 173 2.51 6.99 13.25
C SER A 173 2.78 6.59 11.81
N VAL A 174 2.41 7.46 10.88
CA VAL A 174 2.48 7.23 9.42
C VAL A 174 3.34 8.31 8.79
N LEU A 175 4.31 7.93 7.98
CA LEU A 175 5.12 8.80 7.15
C LEU A 175 4.84 8.49 5.68
N VAL A 176 4.72 9.54 4.85
CA VAL A 176 4.91 9.48 3.40
C VAL A 176 5.95 10.53 3.04
N VAL A 177 6.90 10.15 2.21
CA VAL A 177 8.00 11.00 1.73
C VAL A 177 8.15 10.84 0.22
N ASP A 178 8.42 11.97 -0.44
CA ASP A 178 8.69 12.11 -1.87
C ASP A 178 10.01 12.88 -2.01
N GLY A 179 11.06 12.17 -2.41
CA GLY A 179 12.39 12.73 -2.65
C GLY A 179 12.40 13.56 -3.93
N LEU A 180 12.98 14.76 -3.90
CA LEU A 180 12.98 15.65 -5.06
C LEU A 180 13.57 15.00 -6.31
N GLY A 181 12.75 14.90 -7.37
CA GLY A 181 13.07 14.24 -8.62
C GLY A 181 12.82 12.74 -8.56
N HIS A 182 13.54 11.96 -9.34
CA HIS A 182 13.42 10.50 -9.42
C HIS A 182 14.79 9.81 -9.41
N GLY A 183 14.80 8.49 -9.22
CA GLY A 183 16.01 7.68 -9.23
C GLY A 183 16.84 7.75 -7.94
N PRO A 184 18.15 7.39 -7.99
CA PRO A 184 18.97 7.11 -6.79
C PRO A 184 19.11 8.26 -5.79
N ASP A 185 19.19 9.51 -6.28
CA ASP A 185 19.35 10.66 -5.41
C ASP A 185 18.04 11.01 -4.65
N ALA A 186 16.89 10.81 -5.30
CA ALA A 186 15.59 10.95 -4.67
C ALA A 186 15.37 9.85 -3.63
N GLU A 187 15.69 8.59 -3.97
CA GLU A 187 15.68 7.47 -3.02
C GLU A 187 16.58 7.77 -1.80
N THR A 188 17.77 8.31 -2.00
CA THR A 188 18.68 8.70 -0.89
C THR A 188 18.03 9.73 0.04
N ALA A 189 17.32 10.71 -0.50
CA ALA A 189 16.59 11.70 0.30
C ALA A 189 15.43 11.06 1.08
N ALA A 190 14.65 10.20 0.44
CA ALA A 190 13.56 9.46 1.09
C ALA A 190 14.09 8.57 2.23
N GLN A 191 15.18 7.84 2.03
CA GLN A 191 15.82 7.00 3.04
C GLN A 191 16.32 7.79 4.25
N ALA A 192 16.89 8.99 4.05
CA ALA A 192 17.28 9.85 5.15
C ALA A 192 16.08 10.31 5.99
N CYS A 193 14.95 10.60 5.35
CA CYS A 193 13.70 10.93 6.03
C CYS A 193 13.17 9.74 6.84
N LEU A 194 13.16 8.53 6.25
CA LEU A 194 12.78 7.28 6.92
C LEU A 194 13.63 7.00 8.16
N GLN A 195 14.94 7.22 8.08
CA GLN A 195 15.85 7.06 9.23
C GLN A 195 15.51 8.03 10.37
N ALA A 196 15.22 9.31 10.02
CA ALA A 196 14.79 10.30 10.99
C ALA A 196 13.47 9.91 11.67
N PHE A 197 12.51 9.41 10.92
CA PHE A 197 11.24 8.89 11.44
C PHE A 197 11.47 7.69 12.35
N SER A 198 12.24 6.71 11.91
CA SER A 198 12.48 5.45 12.63
C SER A 198 13.19 5.64 13.96
N SER A 199 13.97 6.72 14.12
CA SER A 199 14.67 7.02 15.37
C SER A 199 13.75 7.36 16.54
N ALA A 200 12.61 7.99 16.27
CA ALA A 200 11.57 8.29 17.27
C ALA A 200 10.19 8.48 16.58
N PRO A 201 9.56 7.40 16.14
CA PRO A 201 8.34 7.47 15.33
C PRO A 201 7.10 7.91 16.12
N CYS A 202 7.17 7.85 17.45
CA CYS A 202 6.06 8.23 18.34
C CYS A 202 6.11 9.70 18.79
N ASP A 203 7.14 10.45 18.40
CA ASP A 203 7.22 11.89 18.70
C ASP A 203 6.09 12.67 18.00
N ALA A 204 5.93 13.94 18.34
CA ALA A 204 5.00 14.82 17.65
C ALA A 204 5.38 14.92 16.16
N PRO A 205 4.41 14.92 15.22
CA PRO A 205 4.69 14.97 13.79
C PRO A 205 5.63 16.11 13.39
N CYS A 206 5.46 17.31 13.95
CA CYS A 206 6.34 18.46 13.69
C CYS A 206 7.78 18.21 14.15
N ASP A 207 8.01 17.52 15.27
CA ASP A 207 9.35 17.21 15.79
C ASP A 207 10.06 16.15 14.92
N VAL A 208 9.32 15.15 14.44
CA VAL A 208 9.82 14.17 13.48
C VAL A 208 10.31 14.87 12.20
N LEU A 209 9.47 15.76 11.63
CA LEU A 209 9.83 16.48 10.40
C LEU A 209 10.98 17.49 10.63
N ALA A 210 11.05 18.13 11.80
CA ALA A 210 12.16 19.00 12.14
C ALA A 210 13.49 18.23 12.20
N ARG A 211 13.47 17.03 12.76
CA ARG A 211 14.62 16.10 12.78
C ARG A 211 14.99 15.67 11.36
N ALA A 212 14.00 15.28 10.55
CA ALA A 212 14.21 14.91 9.16
C ALA A 212 14.85 16.06 8.37
N HIS A 213 14.32 17.30 8.51
CA HIS A 213 14.90 18.49 7.88
C HIS A 213 16.38 18.67 8.23
N ALA A 214 16.77 18.48 9.49
CA ALA A 214 18.15 18.60 9.92
C ALA A 214 19.07 17.52 9.33
N GLN A 215 18.59 16.27 9.26
CA GLN A 215 19.37 15.14 8.76
C GLN A 215 19.50 15.11 7.23
N MET A 216 18.55 15.70 6.51
CA MET A 216 18.48 15.66 5.04
C MET A 216 19.31 16.77 4.36
N ARG A 217 20.03 17.63 5.08
CA ARG A 217 20.75 18.79 4.53
C ARG A 217 21.80 18.47 3.48
N ALA A 218 22.31 17.23 3.46
CA ALA A 218 23.27 16.75 2.47
C ALA A 218 22.60 16.04 1.28
N THR A 219 21.28 16.03 1.20
CA THR A 219 20.51 15.41 0.12
C THR A 219 19.87 16.47 -0.78
N ARG A 220 19.17 16.01 -1.83
CA ARG A 220 18.33 16.89 -2.67
C ARG A 220 17.14 17.49 -1.92
N GLY A 221 16.81 16.94 -0.76
CA GLY A 221 15.61 17.28 -0.02
C GLY A 221 14.39 16.49 -0.48
N ALA A 222 13.29 16.63 0.26
CA ALA A 222 12.04 15.94 -0.03
C ALA A 222 10.82 16.76 0.42
N ALA A 223 9.66 16.43 -0.17
CA ALA A 223 8.36 16.65 0.45
C ALA A 223 8.08 15.49 1.41
N ALA A 224 7.55 15.77 2.60
CA ALA A 224 7.12 14.71 3.50
C ALA A 224 6.01 15.17 4.44
N ALA A 225 5.20 14.20 4.87
CA ALA A 225 4.19 14.42 5.89
C ALA A 225 4.18 13.26 6.89
N VAL A 226 3.93 13.60 8.15
CA VAL A 226 3.73 12.66 9.24
C VAL A 226 2.36 12.86 9.82
N ALA A 227 1.65 11.75 10.05
CA ALA A 227 0.40 11.72 10.77
C ALA A 227 0.51 10.78 11.97
N ARG A 228 0.05 11.23 13.12
CA ARG A 228 -0.18 10.39 14.31
C ARG A 228 -1.67 10.15 14.45
N LEU A 229 -2.03 8.89 14.44
CA LEU A 229 -3.40 8.40 14.52
C LEU A 229 -3.63 7.83 15.92
N ASP A 230 -4.63 8.31 16.64
CA ASP A 230 -4.99 7.83 17.98
C ASP A 230 -6.40 7.23 17.92
N ALA A 231 -6.51 5.91 18.11
CA ALA A 231 -7.77 5.20 18.02
C ALA A 231 -8.68 5.46 19.22
N ASP A 232 -8.09 5.71 20.39
CA ASP A 232 -8.85 5.94 21.63
C ASP A 232 -9.33 7.38 21.72
N ALA A 233 -8.47 8.35 21.41
CA ALA A 233 -8.84 9.77 21.31
C ALA A 233 -9.68 10.08 20.06
N ARG A 234 -9.72 9.19 19.08
CA ARG A 234 -10.34 9.42 17.76
C ARG A 234 -9.86 10.72 17.13
N GLU A 235 -8.55 10.85 17.04
CA GLU A 235 -7.89 12.05 16.55
C GLU A 235 -6.76 11.72 15.57
N VAL A 236 -6.59 12.58 14.59
CA VAL A 236 -5.43 12.62 13.71
C VAL A 236 -4.66 13.89 13.99
N THR A 237 -3.40 13.77 14.41
CA THR A 237 -2.45 14.88 14.46
C THR A 237 -1.55 14.82 13.23
N PHE A 238 -1.46 15.89 12.46
CA PHE A 238 -0.77 15.93 11.17
C PHE A 238 0.19 17.10 11.09
N CYS A 239 1.35 16.86 10.48
CA CYS A 239 2.27 17.89 10.02
C CYS A 239 2.84 17.48 8.67
N GLY A 240 3.03 18.43 7.75
CA GLY A 240 3.59 18.17 6.44
C GLY A 240 4.31 19.36 5.85
N ALA A 241 5.27 19.09 4.96
CA ALA A 241 6.01 20.07 4.16
C ALA A 241 6.06 19.60 2.71
N GLY A 242 5.80 20.50 1.77
CA GLY A 242 5.80 20.23 0.32
C GLY A 242 4.41 19.86 -0.20
N ASN A 243 4.35 18.88 -1.09
CA ASN A 243 3.19 18.53 -1.91
C ASN A 243 2.53 17.19 -1.53
N ILE A 244 2.89 16.58 -0.40
CA ILE A 244 2.18 15.39 0.09
C ILE A 244 0.72 15.77 0.39
N ALA A 245 -0.20 14.99 -0.15
CA ALA A 245 -1.62 15.16 0.11
C ALA A 245 -2.09 14.19 1.20
N ALA A 246 -2.94 14.68 2.11
CA ALA A 246 -3.57 13.85 3.12
C ALA A 246 -5.05 14.20 3.25
N ARG A 247 -5.89 13.17 3.47
CA ARG A 247 -7.34 13.33 3.56
C ARG A 247 -7.96 12.30 4.49
N LEU A 248 -8.87 12.76 5.34
CA LEU A 248 -9.90 11.89 5.93
C LEU A 248 -11.07 11.83 4.97
N THR A 249 -11.49 10.62 4.59
CA THR A 249 -12.62 10.40 3.69
C THR A 249 -13.61 9.41 4.30
N SER A 250 -14.89 9.72 4.19
CA SER A 250 -15.97 8.88 4.68
C SER A 250 -17.15 8.90 3.71
N GLY A 251 -18.17 8.08 3.97
CA GLY A 251 -19.42 8.14 3.20
C GLY A 251 -20.15 9.48 3.31
N LEU A 252 -19.84 10.32 4.32
CA LEU A 252 -20.53 11.58 4.61
C LEU A 252 -19.76 12.82 4.15
N GLY A 253 -18.46 12.75 3.99
CA GLY A 253 -17.64 13.89 3.60
C GLY A 253 -16.15 13.64 3.69
N ASP A 254 -15.39 14.62 3.22
CA ASP A 254 -13.93 14.59 3.17
C ASP A 254 -13.37 15.80 3.92
N ARG A 255 -12.21 15.59 4.56
CA ARG A 255 -11.42 16.66 5.18
C ARG A 255 -9.96 16.53 4.76
N SER A 256 -9.47 17.51 4.01
CA SER A 256 -8.07 17.56 3.56
C SER A 256 -7.19 18.23 4.61
N PHE A 257 -5.93 17.79 4.67
CA PHE A 257 -4.85 18.41 5.43
C PHE A 257 -3.95 19.19 4.48
N LEU A 258 -3.38 20.28 4.99
CA LEU A 258 -2.49 21.15 4.21
C LEU A 258 -1.06 21.00 4.71
N CYS A 259 -0.12 20.80 3.81
CA CYS A 259 1.30 20.87 4.07
C CYS A 259 1.78 22.32 4.04
N GLN A 260 2.80 22.62 4.82
CA GLN A 260 3.53 23.90 4.76
C GLN A 260 4.34 23.98 3.47
N HIS A 261 4.51 25.18 2.95
CA HIS A 261 5.39 25.41 1.81
C HIS A 261 6.85 25.14 2.19
N GLY A 262 7.59 24.54 1.28
CA GLY A 262 9.02 24.30 1.40
C GLY A 262 9.40 22.85 1.16
N THR A 263 10.68 22.58 1.30
CA THR A 263 11.32 21.29 1.06
C THR A 263 12.19 20.94 2.25
N LEU A 264 11.97 19.79 2.84
CA LEU A 264 12.83 19.27 3.92
C LEU A 264 14.26 19.09 3.41
N GLY A 265 15.24 19.37 4.25
CA GLY A 265 16.65 19.38 3.86
C GLY A 265 17.15 20.68 3.25
N LEU A 266 16.27 21.47 2.60
CA LEU A 266 16.63 22.74 1.96
C LEU A 266 16.06 23.93 2.74
N GLN A 267 14.83 24.28 2.51
CA GLN A 267 14.14 25.38 3.16
C GLN A 267 12.70 24.98 3.46
N VAL A 268 12.28 25.12 4.70
CA VAL A 268 10.91 24.84 5.14
C VAL A 268 10.45 25.98 6.07
N GLY A 269 9.15 26.28 5.98
CA GLY A 269 8.51 27.23 6.88
C GLY A 269 8.36 26.65 8.30
N ARG A 270 7.57 27.32 9.13
CA ARG A 270 7.30 26.84 10.50
C ARG A 270 6.49 25.56 10.46
N LEU A 271 7.07 24.45 10.86
CA LEU A 271 6.37 23.19 11.05
C LEU A 271 5.44 23.29 12.26
N GLN A 272 4.19 22.87 12.08
CA GLN A 272 3.17 22.97 13.13
C GLN A 272 2.19 21.81 13.01
N ASP A 273 1.88 21.19 14.14
CA ASP A 273 0.90 20.13 14.24
C ASP A 273 -0.52 20.70 14.12
N VAL A 274 -1.36 19.98 13.37
CA VAL A 274 -2.80 20.24 13.26
C VAL A 274 -3.54 18.98 13.72
N ALA A 275 -4.32 19.10 14.79
CA ALA A 275 -5.16 18.03 15.30
C ALA A 275 -6.58 18.12 14.76
N VAL A 276 -7.14 16.99 14.36
CA VAL A 276 -8.43 16.86 13.70
C VAL A 276 -9.17 15.63 14.23
N PRO A 277 -10.44 15.72 14.62
CA PRO A 277 -11.25 14.57 14.98
C PRO A 277 -11.29 13.55 13.83
N TRP A 278 -11.16 12.27 14.17
CA TRP A 278 -11.32 11.16 13.23
C TRP A 278 -12.75 10.61 13.31
N PRO A 279 -13.60 10.89 12.32
CA PRO A 279 -14.95 10.36 12.29
C PRO A 279 -14.98 8.83 12.24
N GLU A 280 -15.99 8.23 12.83
CA GLU A 280 -16.21 6.79 12.75
C GLU A 280 -16.30 6.34 11.28
N HIS A 281 -15.70 5.18 10.98
CA HIS A 281 -15.62 4.61 9.64
C HIS A 281 -14.90 5.45 8.57
N ALA A 282 -14.28 6.59 8.94
CA ALA A 282 -13.47 7.35 8.01
C ALA A 282 -12.15 6.60 7.73
N LEU A 283 -11.69 6.69 6.48
CA LEU A 283 -10.36 6.29 6.06
C LEU A 283 -9.43 7.50 6.15
N PHE A 284 -8.21 7.27 6.60
CA PHE A 284 -7.13 8.22 6.45
C PHE A 284 -6.28 7.82 5.24
N VAL A 285 -6.14 8.73 4.28
CA VAL A 285 -5.39 8.49 3.04
C VAL A 285 -4.30 9.54 2.93
N MET A 286 -3.05 9.11 2.73
CA MET A 286 -1.92 9.98 2.37
C MET A 286 -1.33 9.51 1.05
N HIS A 287 -0.87 10.46 0.22
CA HIS A 287 -0.20 10.12 -1.04
C HIS A 287 0.75 11.22 -1.52
N SER A 288 1.74 10.85 -2.33
CA SER A 288 2.60 11.76 -3.09
C SER A 288 1.87 12.37 -4.28
N ASP A 289 2.48 13.31 -4.98
CA ASP A 289 1.87 14.00 -6.11
C ASP A 289 1.84 13.17 -7.41
N GLY A 290 2.61 12.06 -7.49
CA GLY A 290 2.46 11.07 -8.57
C GLY A 290 1.07 10.44 -8.64
N LEU A 291 0.28 10.56 -7.58
CA LEU A 291 -1.14 10.24 -7.59
C LEU A 291 -1.98 11.51 -7.77
N GLY A 292 -2.79 11.58 -8.83
CA GLY A 292 -3.68 12.72 -9.10
C GLY A 292 -4.67 12.96 -7.94
N GLY A 293 -4.71 14.18 -7.41
CA GLY A 293 -5.51 14.54 -6.22
C GLY A 293 -7.03 14.58 -6.41
N ARG A 294 -7.57 14.37 -7.61
CA ARG A 294 -9.02 14.48 -7.92
C ARG A 294 -9.73 13.13 -7.83
N TRP A 295 -9.46 12.34 -6.82
CA TRP A 295 -10.17 11.09 -6.59
C TRP A 295 -11.34 11.26 -5.61
N ASP A 296 -12.36 10.39 -5.76
CA ASP A 296 -13.52 10.33 -4.87
C ASP A 296 -13.98 8.87 -4.75
N LEU A 297 -13.64 8.23 -3.62
CA LEU A 297 -13.95 6.82 -3.36
C LEU A 297 -15.46 6.54 -3.27
N ARG A 298 -16.29 7.56 -3.03
CA ARG A 298 -17.75 7.42 -2.96
C ARG A 298 -18.39 7.13 -4.33
N LYS A 299 -17.67 7.44 -5.42
CA LYS A 299 -18.12 7.15 -6.78
C LYS A 299 -18.10 5.66 -7.11
N THR A 300 -17.43 4.86 -6.28
CA THR A 300 -17.34 3.41 -6.44
C THR A 300 -18.02 2.74 -5.24
N PRO A 301 -19.31 2.36 -5.38
CA PRO A 301 -20.05 1.75 -4.27
C PRO A 301 -19.36 0.49 -3.75
N GLY A 302 -19.26 0.36 -2.42
CA GLY A 302 -18.62 -0.77 -1.76
C GLY A 302 -17.12 -0.63 -1.52
N LEU A 303 -16.42 0.25 -2.27
CA LEU A 303 -14.96 0.37 -2.16
C LEU A 303 -14.50 0.84 -0.77
N LEU A 304 -15.24 1.77 -0.16
CA LEU A 304 -14.92 2.28 1.19
C LEU A 304 -14.88 1.19 2.28
N GLN A 305 -15.54 0.04 2.07
CA GLN A 305 -15.58 -1.09 3.02
C GLN A 305 -14.49 -2.13 2.75
N CYS A 306 -13.79 -2.04 1.62
CA CYS A 306 -12.77 -3.00 1.23
C CYS A 306 -11.52 -2.93 2.12
N ASP A 307 -10.68 -3.95 2.03
CA ASP A 307 -9.33 -3.93 2.60
C ASP A 307 -8.58 -2.67 2.15
N PRO A 308 -7.86 -1.97 3.03
CA PRO A 308 -7.10 -0.77 2.68
C PRO A 308 -6.12 -0.96 1.51
N ALA A 309 -5.55 -2.15 1.32
CA ALA A 309 -4.66 -2.43 0.18
C ALA A 309 -5.43 -2.50 -1.14
N ILE A 310 -6.67 -3.01 -1.13
CA ILE A 310 -7.56 -2.94 -2.29
C ILE A 310 -7.85 -1.48 -2.67
N ILE A 311 -8.15 -0.64 -1.68
CA ILE A 311 -8.43 0.78 -1.90
C ILE A 311 -7.20 1.49 -2.46
N ALA A 312 -6.02 1.23 -1.88
CA ALA A 312 -4.76 1.78 -2.36
C ALA A 312 -4.47 1.37 -3.82
N ALA A 313 -4.68 0.09 -4.15
CA ALA A 313 -4.50 -0.43 -5.50
C ALA A 313 -5.50 0.19 -6.50
N TRP A 314 -6.74 0.39 -6.08
CA TRP A 314 -7.75 1.06 -6.90
C TRP A 314 -7.38 2.51 -7.20
N LEU A 315 -6.87 3.24 -6.19
CA LEU A 315 -6.40 4.61 -6.35
C LEU A 315 -5.20 4.68 -7.32
N ILE A 316 -4.20 3.82 -7.16
CA ILE A 316 -3.03 3.74 -8.07
C ILE A 316 -3.49 3.41 -9.48
N ARG A 317 -4.41 2.44 -9.67
CA ARG A 317 -4.92 2.06 -10.98
C ARG A 317 -5.51 3.24 -11.75
N ASP A 318 -6.38 4.02 -11.08
CA ASP A 318 -7.21 5.02 -11.74
C ASP A 318 -6.58 6.42 -11.77
N HIS A 319 -5.59 6.70 -10.90
CA HIS A 319 -5.11 8.06 -10.67
C HIS A 319 -3.60 8.25 -10.76
N ILE A 320 -2.84 7.18 -11.05
CA ILE A 320 -1.38 7.32 -11.27
C ILE A 320 -1.10 8.16 -12.51
N GLY A 321 -0.24 9.19 -12.35
CA GLY A 321 0.15 10.07 -13.46
C GLY A 321 1.16 9.43 -14.43
N GLY A 322 1.91 8.42 -14.00
CA GLY A 322 2.90 7.66 -14.77
C GLY A 322 4.16 8.42 -15.13
N ARG A 323 4.30 9.69 -14.75
CA ARG A 323 5.49 10.52 -15.02
C ARG A 323 6.42 10.65 -13.83
N ASP A 324 5.93 10.31 -12.65
CA ASP A 324 6.64 10.42 -11.38
C ASP A 324 6.42 9.17 -10.55
N ASP A 325 7.23 8.99 -9.54
CA ASP A 325 7.04 8.00 -8.49
C ASP A 325 5.68 8.23 -7.83
N ALA A 326 5.00 7.17 -7.41
CA ALA A 326 3.69 7.31 -6.79
C ALA A 326 3.56 6.41 -5.55
N THR A 327 3.25 7.04 -4.44
CA THR A 327 3.01 6.37 -3.16
C THR A 327 1.64 6.73 -2.62
N VAL A 328 0.91 5.74 -2.15
CA VAL A 328 -0.36 5.92 -1.43
C VAL A 328 -0.41 4.99 -0.23
N ILE A 329 -0.86 5.50 0.90
CA ILE A 329 -1.20 4.72 2.09
C ILE A 329 -2.63 5.01 2.51
N VAL A 330 -3.39 3.96 2.77
CA VAL A 330 -4.76 4.00 3.28
C VAL A 330 -4.77 3.34 4.65
N VAL A 331 -5.32 4.02 5.64
CA VAL A 331 -5.41 3.51 7.01
C VAL A 331 -6.86 3.55 7.50
N ARG A 332 -7.28 2.48 8.14
CA ARG A 332 -8.58 2.33 8.80
C ARG A 332 -8.38 1.99 10.27
N ALA A 333 -9.11 2.65 11.17
CA ALA A 333 -9.20 2.18 12.54
C ALA A 333 -9.96 0.85 12.57
N SER A 334 -9.37 -0.18 13.15
CA SER A 334 -10.06 -1.45 13.40
C SER A 334 -11.16 -1.20 14.44
N ALA A 335 -12.36 -1.74 14.20
CA ALA A 335 -13.40 -1.72 15.22
C ALA A 335 -12.84 -2.44 16.45
N GLY A 336 -12.67 -1.72 17.57
CA GLY A 336 -12.28 -2.35 18.81
C GLY A 336 -13.30 -3.42 19.13
N SER A 337 -12.86 -4.65 19.34
CA SER A 337 -13.70 -5.65 19.99
C SER A 337 -13.98 -5.10 21.39
N HIS A 338 -15.14 -4.46 21.57
CA HIS A 338 -15.68 -4.23 22.90
C HIS A 338 -15.95 -5.61 23.48
N ALA A 339 -15.00 -6.10 24.31
CA ALA A 339 -15.19 -7.27 25.16
C ALA A 339 -16.12 -6.89 26.33
#